data_f7974f075a3e3856a5cc6d506b2ca746
#
_entry.id   f7974f075a3e3856a5cc6d506b2ca746
#
_cell.length_a   1.000
_cell.length_b   1.000
_cell.length_c   1.000
_cell.angle_alpha   90.00
_cell.angle_beta   90.00
_cell.angle_gamma   90.00
#
_symmetry.space_group_name_H-M   'P 1'
#
loop_
_entity.id
_entity.type
_entity.pdbx_description
1 polymer ?
#
loop_
_entity_poly.entity_id
_entity_poly.type
_entity_poly.pdbx_seq_one_letter_code
_entity_poly.pdbx_strand_id
1 'polypeptide(L)'
;MIDFNCLAHWRIRRSTIILPLVAVFLVLQPSLAHGVEKPEEVINSRVGIFTQLGQQVDLSREFTDSSGRTGSLRDFAVPGKPIIIAPVYYRCPRLCGLLLDGVYALLSSLPLSLSRDYSLLVVGFNPIETPQDAQKVMDKFNSRLSGEETRDRRGLKFLVGSEQNVAAIMSEIGFRYMKDGDDFAHSAAVMILTPSGEISQYFTGIDFPAWDVRLSLIEASKGEIGSAIDHLLLFCFRFDPLQGRYTWAVVALLRVGGALTLVGLAAVIFFFGRKRARRDGAPRVEGTSV
;
A
#
# COMPACT_ATOMS: atom_id res chain seq x y z
N MET A 1 -24.86 -71.92 -2.71
CA MET A 1 -24.38 -70.95 -3.71
C MET A 1 -24.69 -69.59 -3.13
N ILE A 2 -23.71 -68.96 -2.52
CA ILE A 2 -23.89 -67.64 -1.87
C ILE A 2 -23.53 -66.57 -2.89
N ASP A 3 -24.48 -65.67 -3.16
CA ASP A 3 -24.44 -64.67 -4.21
C ASP A 3 -23.40 -63.60 -3.89
N PHE A 4 -22.27 -63.59 -4.61
CA PHE A 4 -21.15 -62.68 -4.42
C PHE A 4 -21.42 -61.24 -4.91
N ASN A 5 -22.56 -60.98 -5.52
CA ASN A 5 -22.90 -59.67 -6.10
C ASN A 5 -23.44 -58.65 -5.06
N CYS A 6 -23.85 -59.06 -3.89
CA CYS A 6 -24.43 -58.16 -2.89
C CYS A 6 -23.36 -57.37 -2.10
N LEU A 7 -22.14 -57.85 -2.02
CA LEU A 7 -21.05 -57.20 -1.26
C LEU A 7 -20.31 -56.10 -2.04
N ALA A 8 -20.36 -56.13 -3.38
CA ALA A 8 -19.70 -55.13 -4.23
C ALA A 8 -20.45 -53.77 -4.22
N HIS A 9 -21.78 -53.78 -4.16
CA HIS A 9 -22.60 -52.55 -4.12
C HIS A 9 -22.53 -51.81 -2.79
N TRP A 10 -22.24 -52.47 -1.67
CA TRP A 10 -22.18 -51.85 -0.34
C TRP A 10 -20.82 -51.16 -0.09
N ARG A 11 -19.74 -51.59 -0.71
CA ARG A 11 -18.40 -50.98 -0.61
C ARG A 11 -18.29 -49.67 -1.39
N ILE A 12 -18.92 -49.56 -2.56
CA ILE A 12 -18.86 -48.34 -3.40
C ILE A 12 -19.66 -47.19 -2.75
N ARG A 13 -20.74 -47.49 -2.06
CA ARG A 13 -21.62 -46.46 -1.45
C ARG A 13 -21.01 -45.82 -0.19
N ARG A 14 -20.06 -46.44 0.50
CA ARG A 14 -19.34 -45.86 1.65
C ARG A 14 -18.15 -44.98 1.23
N SER A 15 -17.45 -45.35 0.17
CA SER A 15 -16.29 -44.56 -0.33
C SER A 15 -16.68 -43.22 -0.88
N THR A 16 -17.88 -43.07 -1.46
CA THR A 16 -18.33 -41.82 -2.08
C THR A 16 -18.71 -40.73 -1.07
N ILE A 17 -18.97 -41.08 0.18
CA ILE A 17 -19.32 -40.13 1.27
C ILE A 17 -18.09 -39.71 2.08
N ILE A 18 -17.10 -40.62 2.21
CA ILE A 18 -15.91 -40.39 3.03
C ILE A 18 -14.95 -39.43 2.32
N LEU A 19 -14.82 -39.48 0.99
CA LEU A 19 -13.91 -38.66 0.23
C LEU A 19 -14.20 -37.11 0.35
N PRO A 20 -15.45 -36.64 0.23
CA PRO A 20 -15.75 -35.21 0.42
C PRO A 20 -15.61 -34.76 1.88
N LEU A 21 -15.85 -35.62 2.86
CA LEU A 21 -15.66 -35.29 4.28
C LEU A 21 -14.18 -35.14 4.65
N VAL A 22 -13.30 -35.99 4.10
CA VAL A 22 -11.85 -35.88 4.29
C VAL A 22 -11.31 -34.60 3.61
N ALA A 23 -11.81 -34.25 2.42
CA ALA A 23 -11.43 -33.00 1.73
C ALA A 23 -11.85 -31.76 2.53
N VAL A 24 -13.03 -31.74 3.14
CA VAL A 24 -13.50 -30.64 4.00
C VAL A 24 -12.66 -30.53 5.28
N PHE A 25 -12.26 -31.68 5.86
CA PHE A 25 -11.42 -31.70 7.05
C PHE A 25 -10.00 -31.18 6.79
N LEU A 26 -9.40 -31.48 5.62
CA LEU A 26 -8.09 -30.98 5.21
C LEU A 26 -8.06 -29.46 4.93
N VAL A 27 -9.19 -28.88 4.50
CA VAL A 27 -9.31 -27.43 4.26
C VAL A 27 -9.49 -26.65 5.58
N LEU A 28 -10.01 -27.29 6.62
CA LEU A 28 -10.29 -26.69 7.93
C LEU A 28 -9.14 -26.79 8.94
N GLN A 29 -8.01 -27.40 8.57
CA GLN A 29 -6.85 -27.47 9.47
C GLN A 29 -6.29 -26.07 9.72
N PRO A 30 -6.24 -25.56 10.96
CA PRO A 30 -5.50 -24.36 11.27
C PRO A 30 -4.02 -24.62 11.03
N SER A 31 -3.41 -23.87 10.12
CA SER A 31 -1.95 -23.92 9.92
C SER A 31 -1.28 -23.41 11.20
N LEU A 32 -0.85 -24.29 12.07
CA LEU A 32 0.05 -23.99 13.19
C LEU A 32 1.44 -23.69 12.62
N ALA A 33 1.57 -22.58 11.91
CA ALA A 33 2.86 -22.01 11.57
C ALA A 33 3.37 -21.27 12.81
N HIS A 34 4.18 -21.93 13.61
CA HIS A 34 4.97 -21.26 14.64
C HIS A 34 6.01 -20.41 13.92
N GLY A 35 5.79 -19.09 13.94
CA GLY A 35 6.75 -18.11 13.44
C GLY A 35 7.97 -18.09 14.34
N VAL A 36 9.12 -18.49 13.81
CA VAL A 36 10.42 -18.15 14.40
C VAL A 36 10.62 -16.67 14.07
N GLU A 37 10.60 -15.80 15.07
CA GLU A 37 10.95 -14.39 14.94
C GLU A 37 12.38 -14.27 14.42
N LYS A 38 12.54 -13.74 13.21
CA LYS A 38 13.86 -13.47 12.63
C LYS A 38 14.36 -12.11 13.12
N PRO A 39 15.70 -11.94 13.34
CA PRO A 39 16.29 -10.65 13.74
C PRO A 39 15.99 -9.49 12.79
N GLU A 40 15.69 -9.75 11.51
CA GLU A 40 15.22 -8.75 10.53
C GLU A 40 13.89 -8.08 10.89
N GLU A 41 13.05 -8.72 11.68
CA GLU A 41 11.73 -8.20 12.06
C GLU A 41 11.84 -7.00 13.03
N VAL A 42 12.91 -6.95 13.83
CA VAL A 42 13.15 -5.84 14.77
C VAL A 42 13.61 -4.57 14.06
N ILE A 43 14.37 -4.67 12.98
CA ILE A 43 14.80 -3.52 12.17
C ILE A 43 13.60 -2.97 11.40
N ASN A 44 12.77 -3.84 10.81
CA ASN A 44 11.58 -3.45 10.06
C ASN A 44 10.49 -2.76 10.91
N SER A 45 10.48 -2.98 12.24
CA SER A 45 9.55 -2.28 13.14
C SER A 45 9.99 -0.86 13.50
N ARG A 46 11.27 -0.50 13.26
CA ARG A 46 11.83 0.80 13.64
C ARG A 46 12.05 1.75 12.46
N VAL A 47 12.04 1.25 11.25
CA VAL A 47 12.26 2.01 10.00
C VAL A 47 11.09 1.76 9.05
N GLY A 48 10.51 2.81 8.50
CA GLY A 48 9.38 2.65 7.57
C GLY A 48 8.45 3.85 7.53
N ILE A 49 7.38 3.70 6.76
CA ILE A 49 6.30 4.67 6.68
C ILE A 49 5.11 4.12 7.47
N PHE A 50 4.75 4.82 8.52
CA PHE A 50 3.61 4.51 9.38
C PHE A 50 2.48 5.47 9.02
N THR A 51 1.54 5.02 8.20
CA THR A 51 0.45 5.85 7.67
C THR A 51 -0.44 6.40 8.79
N GLN A 52 -0.60 7.71 8.82
CA GLN A 52 -1.36 8.47 9.81
C GLN A 52 -2.33 9.42 9.08
N LEU A 53 -3.19 8.88 8.21
CA LEU A 53 -4.17 9.67 7.46
C LEU A 53 -5.06 10.48 8.41
N GLY A 54 -5.29 11.75 8.09
CA GLY A 54 -6.03 12.69 8.91
C GLY A 54 -5.25 13.26 10.10
N GLN A 55 -4.02 12.81 10.36
CA GLN A 55 -3.18 13.40 11.39
C GLN A 55 -2.83 14.84 11.00
N GLN A 56 -2.97 15.76 11.96
CA GLN A 56 -2.57 17.14 11.82
C GLN A 56 -1.05 17.27 11.97
N VAL A 57 -0.42 17.88 10.98
CA VAL A 57 0.99 18.25 10.98
C VAL A 57 1.12 19.70 11.45
N ASP A 58 2.02 19.97 12.40
CA ASP A 58 2.26 21.32 12.88
C ASP A 58 3.11 22.13 11.89
N LEU A 59 2.42 22.85 11.00
CA LEU A 59 3.04 23.72 10.00
C LEU A 59 3.64 25.01 10.59
N SER A 60 3.53 25.26 11.89
CA SER A 60 4.14 26.42 12.55
C SER A 60 5.63 26.23 12.89
N ARG A 61 6.14 25.01 12.77
CA ARG A 61 7.55 24.69 13.06
C ARG A 61 8.50 25.42 12.15
N GLU A 62 9.56 25.95 12.75
CA GLU A 62 10.58 26.73 12.04
C GLU A 62 11.58 25.84 11.29
N PHE A 63 11.82 26.20 10.05
CA PHE A 63 12.85 25.63 9.18
C PHE A 63 13.62 26.77 8.49
N THR A 64 14.77 26.43 7.92
CA THR A 64 15.58 27.34 7.12
C THR A 64 15.65 26.82 5.69
N ASP A 65 15.35 27.65 4.72
CA ASP A 65 15.45 27.25 3.31
C ASP A 65 16.90 27.31 2.80
N SER A 66 17.12 26.80 1.61
CA SER A 66 18.42 26.74 0.97
C SER A 66 19.06 28.13 0.75
N SER A 67 18.27 29.22 0.77
CA SER A 67 18.81 30.59 0.68
C SER A 67 19.21 31.16 2.04
N GLY A 68 18.98 30.45 3.13
CA GLY A 68 19.24 30.87 4.50
C GLY A 68 18.08 31.64 5.15
N ARG A 69 16.92 31.74 4.49
CA ARG A 69 15.72 32.33 5.08
C ARG A 69 15.08 31.37 6.06
N THR A 70 14.86 31.83 7.30
CA THR A 70 14.11 31.10 8.33
C THR A 70 12.64 31.51 8.35
N GLY A 71 11.76 30.54 8.55
CA GLY A 71 10.32 30.74 8.66
C GLY A 71 9.61 29.43 9.02
N SER A 72 8.31 29.49 9.21
CA SER A 72 7.51 28.28 9.46
C SER A 72 7.31 27.48 8.15
N LEU A 73 6.98 26.19 8.27
CA LEU A 73 6.61 25.38 7.09
C LEU A 73 5.47 26.04 6.31
N ARG A 74 4.54 26.68 7.02
CA ARG A 74 3.43 27.44 6.42
C ARG A 74 3.91 28.63 5.56
N ASP A 75 4.98 29.32 5.99
CA ASP A 75 5.56 30.47 5.26
C ASP A 75 6.29 30.05 3.99
N PHE A 76 6.66 28.79 3.89
CA PHE A 76 7.29 28.20 2.71
C PHE A 76 6.28 27.55 1.74
N ALA A 77 5.07 27.26 2.22
CA ALA A 77 3.98 26.76 1.38
C ALA A 77 3.21 27.89 0.70
N VAL A 78 2.58 27.59 -0.43
CA VAL A 78 1.66 28.52 -1.10
C VAL A 78 0.34 28.52 -0.32
N PRO A 79 -0.15 29.70 0.10
CA PRO A 79 -1.37 29.79 0.90
C PRO A 79 -2.58 29.14 0.21
N GLY A 80 -3.34 28.33 0.95
CA GLY A 80 -4.56 27.69 0.48
C GLY A 80 -4.35 26.57 -0.54
N LYS A 81 -3.12 26.10 -0.71
CA LYS A 81 -2.79 25.01 -1.64
C LYS A 81 -2.31 23.76 -0.87
N PRO A 82 -2.57 22.56 -1.41
CA PRO A 82 -2.02 21.33 -0.85
C PRO A 82 -0.49 21.33 -0.93
N ILE A 83 0.11 20.55 -0.03
CA ILE A 83 1.56 20.51 0.15
C ILE A 83 2.02 19.07 -0.08
N ILE A 84 3.00 18.89 -0.95
CA ILE A 84 3.77 17.65 -1.00
C ILE A 84 4.97 17.81 -0.07
N ILE A 85 5.14 16.90 0.89
CA ILE A 85 6.35 16.79 1.72
C ILE A 85 7.17 15.60 1.23
N ALA A 86 8.44 15.84 0.93
CA ALA A 86 9.41 14.83 0.55
C ALA A 86 10.57 14.80 1.58
N PRO A 87 10.59 13.83 2.52
CA PRO A 87 11.71 13.65 3.43
C PRO A 87 12.96 13.18 2.67
N VAL A 88 14.08 13.87 2.86
CA VAL A 88 15.35 13.55 2.21
C VAL A 88 16.53 13.61 3.18
N TYR A 89 17.63 13.03 2.76
CA TYR A 89 18.96 13.25 3.34
C TYR A 89 19.86 13.81 2.24
N TYR A 90 20.18 15.11 2.31
CA TYR A 90 20.87 15.82 1.22
C TYR A 90 22.27 15.26 0.91
N ARG A 91 22.96 14.74 1.93
CA ARG A 91 24.28 14.11 1.78
C ARG A 91 24.23 12.62 1.47
N CYS A 92 23.02 12.05 1.28
CA CYS A 92 22.84 10.63 1.00
C CYS A 92 23.49 10.24 -0.34
N PRO A 93 24.37 9.22 -0.34
CA PRO A 93 25.03 8.78 -1.57
C PRO A 93 24.16 7.90 -2.47
N ARG A 94 22.96 7.51 -2.05
CA ARG A 94 22.16 6.45 -2.71
C ARG A 94 20.68 6.80 -2.92
N LEU A 95 19.83 6.50 -1.94
CA LEU A 95 18.37 6.45 -2.10
C LEU A 95 17.72 7.82 -2.31
N CYS A 96 18.21 8.87 -1.65
CA CYS A 96 17.61 10.20 -1.78
C CYS A 96 17.77 10.80 -3.18
N GLY A 97 18.84 10.43 -3.91
CA GLY A 97 18.98 10.76 -5.32
C GLY A 97 17.86 10.13 -6.16
N LEU A 98 17.56 8.86 -5.93
CA LEU A 98 16.48 8.14 -6.62
C LEU A 98 15.09 8.68 -6.27
N LEU A 99 14.85 9.04 -5.00
CA LEU A 99 13.60 9.70 -4.60
C LEU A 99 13.41 11.02 -5.35
N LEU A 100 14.44 11.87 -5.39
CA LEU A 100 14.37 13.16 -6.10
C LEU A 100 14.27 12.97 -7.61
N ASP A 101 14.83 11.91 -8.17
CA ASP A 101 14.64 11.53 -9.59
C ASP A 101 13.18 11.17 -9.87
N GLY A 102 12.55 10.41 -8.97
CA GLY A 102 11.12 10.10 -9.05
C GLY A 102 10.24 11.35 -8.90
N VAL A 103 10.58 12.24 -7.96
CA VAL A 103 9.88 13.53 -7.81
C VAL A 103 10.06 14.39 -9.05
N TYR A 104 11.23 14.43 -9.65
CA TYR A 104 11.47 15.14 -10.92
C TYR A 104 10.59 14.57 -12.05
N ALA A 105 10.55 13.25 -12.20
CA ALA A 105 9.71 12.60 -13.21
C ALA A 105 8.21 12.91 -12.99
N LEU A 106 7.77 12.89 -11.73
CA LEU A 106 6.43 13.30 -11.35
C LEU A 106 6.14 14.75 -11.79
N LEU A 107 6.97 15.72 -11.40
CA LEU A 107 6.77 17.14 -11.74
C LEU A 107 6.74 17.37 -13.26
N SER A 108 7.50 16.59 -14.01
CA SER A 108 7.58 16.70 -15.47
C SER A 108 6.36 16.11 -16.19
N SER A 109 5.60 15.22 -15.52
CA SER A 109 4.42 14.54 -16.09
C SER A 109 3.09 14.98 -15.46
N LEU A 110 3.15 15.73 -14.35
CA LEU A 110 1.97 16.15 -13.61
C LEU A 110 1.31 17.35 -14.32
N PRO A 111 0.05 17.26 -14.78
CA PRO A 111 -0.65 18.35 -15.46
C PRO A 111 -1.22 19.37 -14.45
N LEU A 112 -0.43 19.73 -13.44
CA LEU A 112 -0.70 20.75 -12.43
C LEU A 112 0.54 21.61 -12.27
N SER A 113 0.35 22.92 -12.08
CA SER A 113 1.45 23.86 -11.99
C SER A 113 1.94 24.00 -10.55
N LEU A 114 3.23 23.77 -10.36
CA LEU A 114 3.92 24.09 -9.12
C LEU A 114 3.70 25.58 -8.77
N SER A 115 3.53 25.90 -7.51
CA SER A 115 3.25 27.25 -6.98
C SER A 115 1.85 27.81 -7.28
N ARG A 116 1.13 27.30 -8.26
CA ARG A 116 -0.25 27.69 -8.53
C ARG A 116 -1.24 26.71 -7.93
N ASP A 117 -0.98 25.42 -8.09
CA ASP A 117 -1.92 24.38 -7.73
C ASP A 117 -1.47 23.61 -6.47
N TYR A 118 -0.17 23.56 -6.19
CA TYR A 118 0.40 22.89 -5.01
C TYR A 118 1.79 23.45 -4.65
N SER A 119 2.30 23.06 -3.49
CA SER A 119 3.67 23.30 -3.03
C SER A 119 4.42 21.99 -2.90
N LEU A 120 5.75 22.03 -3.08
CA LEU A 120 6.66 20.92 -2.79
C LEU A 120 7.70 21.38 -1.78
N LEU A 121 7.66 20.80 -0.58
CA LEU A 121 8.63 21.03 0.49
C LEU A 121 9.52 19.77 0.63
N VAL A 122 10.75 19.90 0.20
CA VAL A 122 11.79 18.87 0.37
C VAL A 122 12.45 19.13 1.72
N VAL A 123 12.23 18.23 2.69
CA VAL A 123 12.63 18.44 4.10
C VAL A 123 13.78 17.51 4.45
N GLY A 124 14.93 18.10 4.79
CA GLY A 124 16.08 17.36 5.30
C GLY A 124 15.78 16.73 6.66
N PHE A 125 15.95 15.39 6.77
CA PHE A 125 15.72 14.71 8.04
C PHE A 125 16.99 14.51 8.87
N ASN A 126 18.16 14.82 8.33
CA ASN A 126 19.41 14.81 9.09
C ASN A 126 19.69 16.22 9.65
N PRO A 127 19.62 16.42 10.99
CA PRO A 127 19.71 17.76 11.59
C PRO A 127 21.11 18.41 11.51
N ILE A 128 22.14 17.68 11.09
CA ILE A 128 23.47 18.25 10.89
C ILE A 128 23.66 18.89 9.51
N GLU A 129 22.66 18.74 8.62
CA GLU A 129 22.72 19.33 7.28
C GLU A 129 22.47 20.83 7.32
N THR A 130 23.11 21.52 6.41
CA THR A 130 23.12 22.97 6.34
C THR A 130 22.28 23.50 5.15
N PRO A 131 21.88 24.77 5.15
CA PRO A 131 21.25 25.38 3.98
C PRO A 131 22.09 25.23 2.70
N GLN A 132 23.44 25.21 2.81
CA GLN A 132 24.35 25.01 1.69
C GLN A 132 24.26 23.60 1.11
N ASP A 133 24.01 22.57 1.94
CA ASP A 133 23.77 21.21 1.46
C ASP A 133 22.45 21.14 0.69
N ALA A 134 21.40 21.75 1.24
CA ALA A 134 20.10 21.87 0.59
C ALA A 134 20.22 22.65 -0.75
N GLN A 135 21.02 23.74 -0.80
CA GLN A 135 21.24 24.54 -1.99
C GLN A 135 21.88 23.73 -3.12
N LYS A 136 22.93 22.96 -2.81
CA LYS A 136 23.62 22.11 -3.81
C LYS A 136 22.66 21.12 -4.47
N VAL A 137 21.78 20.50 -3.66
CA VAL A 137 20.82 19.52 -4.16
C VAL A 137 19.72 20.23 -4.94
N MET A 138 19.24 21.39 -4.47
CA MET A 138 18.27 22.23 -5.17
C MET A 138 18.78 22.68 -6.54
N ASP A 139 20.03 23.11 -6.64
CA ASP A 139 20.63 23.56 -7.92
C ASP A 139 20.68 22.43 -8.93
N LYS A 140 21.12 21.23 -8.49
CA LYS A 140 21.10 20.03 -9.31
C LYS A 140 19.69 19.65 -9.75
N PHE A 141 18.71 19.73 -8.85
CA PHE A 141 17.30 19.43 -9.14
C PHE A 141 16.74 20.45 -10.14
N ASN A 142 16.97 21.74 -9.90
CA ASN A 142 16.51 22.83 -10.73
C ASN A 142 17.08 22.83 -12.15
N SER A 143 18.32 22.41 -12.32
CA SER A 143 18.98 22.33 -13.64
C SER A 143 18.28 21.34 -14.59
N ARG A 144 17.52 20.41 -14.06
CA ARG A 144 16.77 19.40 -14.82
C ARG A 144 15.36 19.83 -15.16
N LEU A 145 14.75 20.70 -14.33
CA LEU A 145 13.37 21.15 -14.52
C LEU A 145 13.27 22.12 -15.72
N SER A 146 12.52 21.74 -16.75
CA SER A 146 12.38 22.51 -17.99
C SER A 146 10.93 22.73 -18.44
N GLY A 147 9.94 22.14 -17.76
CA GLY A 147 8.51 22.28 -18.08
C GLY A 147 7.94 23.65 -17.72
N GLU A 148 6.87 24.06 -18.40
CA GLU A 148 6.16 25.31 -18.11
C GLU A 148 5.47 25.25 -16.74
N GLU A 149 4.97 24.09 -16.35
CA GLU A 149 4.32 23.79 -15.07
C GLU A 149 5.25 24.01 -13.87
N THR A 150 6.57 23.95 -14.11
CA THR A 150 7.61 24.14 -13.09
C THR A 150 8.36 25.46 -13.22
N ARG A 151 7.92 26.38 -14.09
CA ARG A 151 8.56 27.69 -14.31
C ARG A 151 8.52 28.57 -13.06
N ASP A 152 7.36 28.63 -12.38
CA ASP A 152 7.24 29.31 -11.09
C ASP A 152 7.63 28.34 -9.96
N ARG A 153 8.74 28.63 -9.31
CA ARG A 153 9.37 27.78 -8.27
C ARG A 153 9.19 28.33 -6.85
N ARG A 154 8.31 29.32 -6.65
CA ARG A 154 8.06 29.89 -5.31
C ARG A 154 7.57 28.83 -4.33
N GLY A 155 6.77 27.88 -4.80
CA GLY A 155 6.27 26.74 -4.03
C GLY A 155 7.23 25.56 -3.93
N LEU A 156 8.47 25.64 -4.46
CA LEU A 156 9.50 24.63 -4.31
C LEU A 156 10.51 25.09 -3.27
N LYS A 157 10.64 24.36 -2.18
CA LYS A 157 11.58 24.68 -1.10
C LYS A 157 12.37 23.44 -0.68
N PHE A 158 13.65 23.65 -0.43
CA PHE A 158 14.56 22.68 0.17
C PHE A 158 14.90 23.20 1.56
N LEU A 159 14.52 22.47 2.59
CA LEU A 159 14.46 22.93 3.97
C LEU A 159 15.36 22.10 4.87
N VAL A 160 16.04 22.76 5.80
CA VAL A 160 16.76 22.15 6.93
C VAL A 160 16.19 22.69 8.23
N GLY A 161 16.26 21.91 9.32
CA GLY A 161 15.70 22.31 10.59
C GLY A 161 16.55 21.86 11.78
N SER A 162 16.21 22.36 12.95
CA SER A 162 16.79 21.89 14.21
C SER A 162 16.43 20.41 14.43
N GLU A 163 17.23 19.69 15.22
CA GLU A 163 16.98 18.29 15.57
C GLU A 163 15.57 18.10 16.14
N GLN A 164 15.12 18.99 17.00
CA GLN A 164 13.80 18.95 17.61
C GLN A 164 12.69 19.09 16.55
N ASN A 165 12.79 20.07 15.65
CA ASN A 165 11.76 20.32 14.63
C ASN A 165 11.75 19.21 13.58
N VAL A 166 12.92 18.71 13.18
CA VAL A 166 13.06 17.57 12.27
C VAL A 166 12.46 16.31 12.86
N ALA A 167 12.83 15.95 14.10
CA ALA A 167 12.28 14.76 14.75
C ALA A 167 10.75 14.84 14.91
N ALA A 168 10.24 16.02 15.27
CA ALA A 168 8.80 16.22 15.42
C ALA A 168 8.05 16.05 14.08
N ILE A 169 8.48 16.73 13.02
CA ILE A 169 7.81 16.65 11.71
C ILE A 169 7.87 15.23 11.15
N MET A 170 9.02 14.54 11.26
CA MET A 170 9.16 13.15 10.79
C MET A 170 8.25 12.20 11.57
N SER A 171 8.09 12.41 12.88
CA SER A 171 7.15 11.64 13.69
C SER A 171 5.69 11.91 13.29
N GLU A 172 5.31 13.17 13.08
CA GLU A 172 3.95 13.57 12.70
C GLU A 172 3.55 13.04 11.34
N ILE A 173 4.47 13.01 10.36
CA ILE A 173 4.22 12.42 9.05
C ILE A 173 4.43 10.90 9.00
N GLY A 174 4.67 10.25 10.15
CA GLY A 174 4.87 8.80 10.23
C GLY A 174 6.13 8.29 9.53
N PHE A 175 7.13 9.16 9.27
CA PHE A 175 8.40 8.79 8.65
C PHE A 175 9.40 8.37 9.74
N ARG A 176 9.66 7.06 9.82
CA ARG A 176 10.64 6.52 10.78
C ARG A 176 11.93 6.14 10.08
N TYR A 177 13.01 6.65 10.63
CA TYR A 177 14.37 6.39 10.18
C TYR A 177 15.29 6.11 11.37
N MET A 178 16.42 5.48 11.13
CA MET A 178 17.37 5.12 12.17
C MET A 178 18.80 5.36 11.65
N LYS A 179 19.68 5.85 12.51
CA LYS A 179 21.11 5.96 12.21
C LYS A 179 21.72 4.57 12.02
N ASP A 180 22.46 4.39 10.93
CA ASP A 180 23.16 3.15 10.57
C ASP A 180 24.61 3.48 10.22
N GLY A 181 25.51 3.40 11.20
CA GLY A 181 26.88 3.88 11.08
C GLY A 181 26.95 5.39 10.82
N ASP A 182 27.53 5.78 9.69
CA ASP A 182 27.61 7.16 9.25
C ASP A 182 26.45 7.59 8.35
N ASP A 183 25.52 6.67 8.05
CA ASP A 183 24.37 6.84 7.18
C ASP A 183 23.05 6.66 7.94
N PHE A 184 21.94 6.61 7.24
CA PHE A 184 20.62 6.36 7.80
C PHE A 184 19.90 5.24 7.04
N ALA A 185 19.31 4.30 7.79
CA ALA A 185 18.30 3.39 7.28
C ALA A 185 16.95 4.13 7.25
N HIS A 186 16.35 4.25 6.07
CA HIS A 186 15.07 4.93 5.87
C HIS A 186 14.34 4.39 4.64
N SER A 187 13.02 4.59 4.61
CA SER A 187 12.20 4.32 3.43
C SER A 187 12.14 5.54 2.51
N ALA A 188 11.68 5.36 1.27
CA ALA A 188 11.38 6.44 0.34
C ALA A 188 9.87 6.65 0.29
N ALA A 189 9.41 7.88 0.43
CA ALA A 189 8.01 8.27 0.28
C ALA A 189 7.85 9.76 0.08
N VAL A 190 6.70 10.17 -0.45
CA VAL A 190 6.17 11.53 -0.39
C VAL A 190 4.79 11.49 0.28
N MET A 191 4.46 12.56 1.01
CA MET A 191 3.19 12.74 1.69
C MET A 191 2.48 13.94 1.12
N ILE A 192 1.18 13.82 0.89
CA ILE A 192 0.33 14.94 0.49
C ILE A 192 -0.44 15.43 1.71
N LEU A 193 -0.33 16.71 2.00
CA LEU A 193 -1.09 17.39 3.04
C LEU A 193 -2.15 18.29 2.40
N THR A 194 -3.28 18.42 3.11
CA THR A 194 -4.26 19.46 2.83
C THR A 194 -3.67 20.87 3.07
N PRO A 195 -4.31 21.95 2.62
CA PRO A 195 -3.89 23.32 2.96
C PRO A 195 -3.89 23.61 4.48
N SER A 196 -4.72 22.90 5.27
CA SER A 196 -4.74 22.98 6.73
C SER A 196 -3.57 22.25 7.38
N GLY A 197 -2.93 21.31 6.67
CA GLY A 197 -1.80 20.51 7.17
C GLY A 197 -2.19 19.09 7.63
N GLU A 198 -3.38 18.62 7.28
CA GLU A 198 -3.78 17.24 7.55
C GLU A 198 -3.21 16.31 6.47
N ILE A 199 -2.73 15.13 6.89
CA ILE A 199 -2.17 14.15 5.96
C ILE A 199 -3.31 13.53 5.15
N SER A 200 -3.34 13.81 3.84
CA SER A 200 -4.35 13.30 2.93
C SER A 200 -3.95 11.98 2.28
N GLN A 201 -2.68 11.83 1.84
CA GLN A 201 -2.25 10.62 1.13
C GLN A 201 -0.75 10.36 1.27
N TYR A 202 -0.36 9.09 1.12
CA TYR A 202 1.03 8.62 1.08
C TYR A 202 1.34 7.96 -0.25
N PHE A 203 2.50 8.27 -0.81
CA PHE A 203 3.07 7.55 -1.94
C PHE A 203 4.43 7.00 -1.53
N THR A 204 4.55 5.68 -1.45
CA THR A 204 5.77 4.98 -1.02
C THR A 204 6.59 4.52 -2.23
N GLY A 205 7.91 4.45 -2.05
CA GLY A 205 8.84 4.10 -3.12
C GLY A 205 9.40 5.33 -3.83
N ILE A 206 9.84 5.15 -5.05
CA ILE A 206 10.52 6.16 -5.88
C ILE A 206 9.81 6.42 -7.21
N ASP A 207 8.74 5.69 -7.48
CA ASP A 207 7.90 5.86 -8.67
C ASP A 207 6.53 6.38 -8.23
N PHE A 208 6.14 7.53 -8.78
CA PHE A 208 4.93 8.26 -8.39
C PHE A 208 4.03 8.42 -9.61
N PRO A 209 2.97 7.59 -9.75
CA PRO A 209 2.03 7.69 -10.86
C PRO A 209 1.37 9.07 -10.90
N ALA A 210 1.62 9.86 -11.95
CA ALA A 210 1.18 11.25 -12.04
C ALA A 210 -0.35 11.40 -11.96
N TRP A 211 -1.11 10.42 -12.44
CA TRP A 211 -2.57 10.43 -12.36
C TRP A 211 -3.06 10.30 -10.90
N ASP A 212 -2.47 9.39 -10.12
CA ASP A 212 -2.87 9.15 -8.74
C ASP A 212 -2.49 10.35 -7.86
N VAL A 213 -1.27 10.88 -8.05
CA VAL A 213 -0.82 12.09 -7.34
C VAL A 213 -1.69 13.30 -7.71
N ARG A 214 -2.07 13.46 -8.99
CA ARG A 214 -2.97 14.51 -9.44
C ARG A 214 -4.33 14.43 -8.72
N LEU A 215 -4.91 13.24 -8.68
CA LEU A 215 -6.20 13.02 -8.01
C LEU A 215 -6.11 13.38 -6.53
N SER A 216 -5.09 12.86 -5.85
CA SER A 216 -4.85 13.12 -4.42
C SER A 216 -4.61 14.61 -4.13
N LEU A 217 -3.93 15.35 -5.00
CA LEU A 217 -3.77 16.80 -4.86
C LEU A 217 -5.09 17.56 -5.02
N ILE A 218 -5.98 17.10 -5.92
CA ILE A 218 -7.30 17.70 -6.10
C ILE A 218 -8.17 17.44 -4.87
N GLU A 219 -8.17 16.22 -4.34
CA GLU A 219 -8.89 15.83 -3.10
C GLU A 219 -8.36 16.62 -1.89
N ALA A 220 -7.04 16.62 -1.70
CA ALA A 220 -6.39 17.39 -0.63
C ALA A 220 -6.71 18.90 -0.70
N SER A 221 -6.82 19.48 -1.91
CA SER A 221 -7.16 20.89 -2.08
C SER A 221 -8.56 21.26 -1.56
N LYS A 222 -9.44 20.26 -1.47
CA LYS A 222 -10.81 20.40 -0.90
C LYS A 222 -10.85 20.04 0.59
N GLY A 223 -9.73 19.62 1.18
CA GLY A 223 -9.66 19.13 2.55
C GLY A 223 -10.13 17.68 2.69
N GLU A 224 -10.21 16.92 1.59
CA GLU A 224 -10.59 15.51 1.62
C GLU A 224 -9.38 14.65 2.04
N ILE A 225 -9.62 13.63 2.88
CA ILE A 225 -8.60 12.74 3.43
C ILE A 225 -8.83 11.33 2.89
N GLY A 226 -7.88 10.81 2.14
CA GLY A 226 -7.97 9.51 1.49
C GLY A 226 -9.06 9.46 0.43
N SER A 227 -8.90 8.63 -0.60
CA SER A 227 -9.99 8.37 -1.54
C SER A 227 -11.00 7.39 -0.93
N ALA A 228 -12.31 7.62 -1.13
CA ALA A 228 -13.35 6.68 -0.75
C ALA A 228 -13.14 5.30 -1.42
N ILE A 229 -12.49 5.29 -2.59
CA ILE A 229 -12.07 4.08 -3.32
C ILE A 229 -10.89 3.41 -2.61
N ASP A 230 -9.93 4.18 -2.07
CA ASP A 230 -8.82 3.64 -1.29
C ASP A 230 -9.30 2.98 0.00
N HIS A 231 -10.29 3.55 0.69
CA HIS A 231 -10.90 2.90 1.85
C HIS A 231 -11.54 1.56 1.50
N LEU A 232 -12.19 1.44 0.35
CA LEU A 232 -12.79 0.19 -0.10
C LEU A 232 -11.73 -0.81 -0.56
N LEU A 233 -10.73 -0.37 -1.33
CA LEU A 233 -9.64 -1.21 -1.81
C LEU A 233 -8.70 -1.64 -0.68
N LEU A 234 -8.36 -0.75 0.26
CA LEU A 234 -7.55 -1.07 1.44
C LEU A 234 -8.28 -2.04 2.40
N PHE A 235 -9.61 -1.98 2.46
CA PHE A 235 -10.38 -2.97 3.20
C PHE A 235 -10.33 -4.36 2.54
N CYS A 236 -10.33 -4.41 1.19
CA CYS A 236 -10.25 -5.66 0.43
C CYS A 236 -8.81 -6.15 0.19
N PHE A 237 -7.82 -5.23 0.08
CA PHE A 237 -6.44 -5.52 -0.31
C PHE A 237 -5.40 -5.02 0.71
N ARG A 238 -5.64 -5.21 1.98
CA ARG A 238 -4.61 -4.95 2.98
C ARG A 238 -3.48 -5.98 2.82
N PHE A 239 -2.62 -5.75 1.83
CA PHE A 239 -1.34 -6.41 1.73
C PHE A 239 -0.42 -5.73 2.76
N ASP A 240 0.05 -6.48 3.74
CA ASP A 240 1.08 -6.02 4.66
C ASP A 240 2.45 -6.27 3.97
N PRO A 241 3.09 -5.23 3.41
CA PRO A 241 4.36 -5.40 2.72
C PRO A 241 5.50 -5.77 3.67
N LEU A 242 5.33 -5.54 4.99
CA LEU A 242 6.33 -5.87 6.01
C LEU A 242 6.32 -7.36 6.35
N GLN A 243 5.20 -8.06 6.18
CA GLN A 243 5.08 -9.48 6.49
C GLN A 243 4.99 -10.38 5.26
N GLY A 244 4.86 -9.83 4.04
CA GLY A 244 4.72 -10.62 2.82
C GLY A 244 3.49 -11.56 2.84
N ARG A 245 2.49 -11.28 3.67
CA ARG A 245 1.31 -12.13 3.90
C ARG A 245 0.03 -11.37 3.58
N TYR A 246 -0.86 -12.03 2.89
CA TYR A 246 -2.24 -11.57 2.77
C TYR A 246 -2.90 -11.57 4.15
N THR A 247 -3.62 -10.51 4.49
CA THR A 247 -4.38 -10.43 5.74
C THR A 247 -5.26 -11.66 5.88
N TRP A 248 -5.39 -12.20 7.09
CA TRP A 248 -6.21 -13.38 7.37
C TRP A 248 -7.63 -13.27 6.82
N ALA A 249 -8.15 -12.06 6.64
CA ALA A 249 -9.45 -11.80 6.03
C ALA A 249 -9.52 -12.24 4.55
N VAL A 250 -8.45 -12.01 3.76
CA VAL A 250 -8.37 -12.48 2.36
C VAL A 250 -8.27 -14.00 2.31
N VAL A 251 -7.46 -14.58 3.19
CA VAL A 251 -7.33 -16.04 3.31
C VAL A 251 -8.64 -16.67 3.75
N ALA A 252 -9.37 -16.05 4.68
CA ALA A 252 -10.69 -16.50 5.12
C ALA A 252 -11.73 -16.41 3.97
N LEU A 253 -11.74 -15.31 3.22
CA LEU A 253 -12.62 -15.13 2.06
C LEU A 253 -12.37 -16.17 0.97
N LEU A 254 -11.10 -16.44 0.64
CA LEU A 254 -10.71 -17.47 -0.31
C LEU A 254 -11.11 -18.88 0.17
N ARG A 255 -10.95 -19.17 1.47
CA ARG A 255 -11.37 -20.46 2.06
C ARG A 255 -12.88 -20.63 2.00
N VAL A 256 -13.65 -19.61 2.37
CA VAL A 256 -15.12 -19.64 2.32
C VAL A 256 -15.60 -19.77 0.87
N GLY A 257 -15.05 -18.99 -0.06
CA GLY A 257 -15.38 -19.08 -1.48
C GLY A 257 -15.04 -20.44 -2.07
N GLY A 258 -13.88 -20.99 -1.75
CA GLY A 258 -13.46 -22.33 -2.17
C GLY A 258 -14.38 -23.44 -1.60
N ALA A 259 -14.74 -23.36 -0.32
CA ALA A 259 -15.65 -24.29 0.30
C ALA A 259 -17.07 -24.26 -0.34
N LEU A 260 -17.60 -23.08 -0.59
CA LEU A 260 -18.90 -22.91 -1.28
C LEU A 260 -18.87 -23.47 -2.69
N THR A 261 -17.78 -23.28 -3.43
CA THR A 261 -17.61 -23.85 -4.78
C THR A 261 -17.57 -25.37 -4.76
N LEU A 262 -16.85 -25.97 -3.79
CA LEU A 262 -16.78 -27.44 -3.62
C LEU A 262 -18.16 -28.02 -3.24
N VAL A 263 -18.89 -27.37 -2.34
CA VAL A 263 -20.24 -27.79 -1.95
C VAL A 263 -21.21 -27.69 -3.12
N GLY A 264 -21.15 -26.59 -3.89
CA GLY A 264 -21.95 -26.41 -5.09
C GLY A 264 -21.67 -27.48 -6.14
N LEU A 265 -20.38 -27.77 -6.40
CA LEU A 265 -20.00 -28.82 -7.36
C LEU A 265 -20.45 -30.22 -6.89
N ALA A 266 -20.30 -30.54 -5.61
CA ALA A 266 -20.78 -31.79 -5.04
C ALA A 266 -22.29 -31.94 -5.13
N ALA A 267 -23.06 -30.86 -4.90
CA ALA A 267 -24.50 -30.84 -5.06
C ALA A 267 -24.91 -31.08 -6.52
N VAL A 268 -24.26 -30.44 -7.46
CA VAL A 268 -24.50 -30.62 -8.91
C VAL A 268 -24.26 -32.08 -9.31
N ILE A 269 -23.11 -32.66 -8.93
CA ILE A 269 -22.78 -34.06 -9.23
C ILE A 269 -23.80 -35.00 -8.59
N PHE A 270 -24.21 -34.75 -7.35
CA PHE A 270 -25.19 -35.55 -6.67
C PHE A 270 -26.57 -35.52 -7.34
N PHE A 271 -27.05 -34.32 -7.71
CA PHE A 271 -28.34 -34.15 -8.39
C PHE A 271 -28.35 -34.79 -9.79
N PHE A 272 -27.28 -34.59 -10.57
CA PHE A 272 -27.18 -35.20 -11.91
C PHE A 272 -26.97 -36.73 -11.82
N GLY A 273 -26.16 -37.20 -10.90
CA GLY A 273 -25.99 -38.64 -10.63
C GLY A 273 -27.32 -39.32 -10.25
N ARG A 274 -28.12 -38.68 -9.39
CA ARG A 274 -29.43 -39.21 -8.99
C ARG A 274 -30.45 -39.21 -10.16
N LYS A 275 -30.38 -38.19 -11.05
CA LYS A 275 -31.24 -38.12 -12.23
C LYS A 275 -30.92 -39.22 -13.26
N ARG A 276 -29.63 -39.55 -13.40
CA ARG A 276 -29.16 -40.62 -14.28
C ARG A 276 -29.56 -42.00 -13.76
N ALA A 277 -29.37 -42.27 -12.47
CA ALA A 277 -29.74 -43.54 -11.82
C ALA A 277 -31.26 -43.82 -11.88
N ARG A 278 -32.12 -42.74 -11.90
CA ARG A 278 -33.57 -42.89 -12.07
C ARG A 278 -34.00 -43.21 -13.52
N ARG A 279 -33.18 -42.83 -14.50
CA ARG A 279 -33.43 -43.10 -15.94
C ARG A 279 -33.05 -44.55 -16.32
N ASP A 280 -32.00 -45.08 -15.72
CA ASP A 280 -31.48 -46.40 -16.01
C ASP A 280 -32.26 -47.51 -15.25
N GLY A 281 -33.14 -47.15 -14.28
CA GLY A 281 -33.97 -48.07 -13.50
C GLY A 281 -35.39 -48.24 -14.01
N ALA A 282 -35.76 -47.70 -15.17
CA ALA A 282 -37.09 -47.95 -15.74
C ALA A 282 -37.14 -49.38 -16.36
N PRO A 283 -38.11 -50.23 -15.95
CA PRO A 283 -38.19 -51.60 -16.48
C PRO A 283 -38.47 -51.54 -17.98
N ARG A 284 -37.63 -52.26 -18.77
CA ARG A 284 -37.87 -52.55 -20.17
C ARG A 284 -39.13 -53.39 -20.29
N VAL A 285 -40.21 -52.80 -20.81
CA VAL A 285 -41.39 -53.57 -21.18
C VAL A 285 -41.03 -54.42 -22.37
N GLU A 286 -40.82 -55.75 -22.14
CA GLU A 286 -40.71 -56.72 -23.20
C GLU A 286 -42.06 -56.83 -23.93
N GLY A 287 -42.09 -56.35 -25.18
CA GLY A 287 -43.27 -56.53 -26.08
C GLY A 287 -43.36 -57.97 -26.50
N THR A 288 -44.38 -58.66 -25.95
CA THR A 288 -44.80 -59.99 -26.41
C THR A 288 -45.43 -59.86 -27.81
N SER A 289 -44.75 -60.36 -28.82
CA SER A 289 -45.33 -60.54 -30.17
C SER A 289 -46.16 -61.85 -30.21
N VAL A 290 -47.42 -61.71 -30.58
CA VAL A 290 -48.29 -62.79 -31.07
C VAL A 290 -48.23 -62.83 -32.57
#